data_af1626b6798c46e32bb11652ef5ac09c
#
_entry.id   af1626b6798c46e32bb11652ef5ac09c
#
_cell.length_a   1.000
_cell.length_b   1.000
_cell.length_c   1.000
_cell.angle_alpha   90.00
_cell.angle_beta   90.00
_cell.angle_gamma   90.00
#
_symmetry.space_group_name_H-M   'P 1'
#
loop_
_entity.id
_entity.type
_entity.pdbx_description
1 polymer ?
#
loop_
_entity_poly.entity_id
_entity_poly.type
_entity_poly.pdbx_seq_one_letter_code
_entity_poly.pdbx_strand_id
1 'polypeptide(L)'
;MNSYKFALSKLKKNKISIKNEIVSIKESLNRVSTLDIVSPVNYPACDNTAFDGYAVNSKETKSLSSKNIKKFKIIKTIAAGDNPNIKKIPKHSTIEVMTGAIIQKPFDTIIPIEQIHFFPNKSKAKYIILKNKLKKNEYIRPSGSDFEKKDKIVKKGQLINSTHILAFKTLGIEKILVKKKPKVVFYPTGNELSDNKKIPNWKIRNSNTNYLDSFTKNLPINFIVKKILRDNESIVFKKEIQKNMKSKSDLVITSGAVSAGKFDFIPNIVKQFKLKSIFKGVNIRPGKPIMFAKFNNNMCFFGLPGNPISSAACFRFFVLPLIFKSLGIALEKPIVAKLKYKFLKRKNFTRFIKGKLIFTKKGDAEFEVLKGQDSYKIGSFTKSNAWGVFKDGVSKFKKGTYVECYSLSGINELLLD
;
A
#
# COMPACT_ATOMS: atom_id res chain seq x y z
N MET A 1 27.21 -9.87 20.81
CA MET A 1 26.45 -8.93 19.95
C MET A 1 25.30 -9.69 19.33
N ASN A 2 24.12 -9.07 19.21
CA ASN A 2 22.88 -9.72 18.76
C ASN A 2 22.90 -10.06 17.25
N SER A 3 22.35 -11.21 16.84
CA SER A 3 22.14 -11.51 15.42
C SER A 3 20.98 -10.68 14.86
N TYR A 4 20.93 -10.52 13.52
CA TYR A 4 19.81 -9.87 12.85
C TYR A 4 18.46 -10.58 13.12
N LYS A 5 18.46 -11.92 13.08
CA LYS A 5 17.29 -12.75 13.41
C LYS A 5 16.79 -12.51 14.84
N PHE A 6 17.71 -12.43 15.80
CA PHE A 6 17.36 -12.12 17.19
C PHE A 6 16.71 -10.73 17.32
N ALA A 7 17.32 -9.70 16.71
CA ALA A 7 16.78 -8.35 16.77
C ALA A 7 15.36 -8.27 16.16
N LEU A 8 15.12 -8.89 15.01
CA LEU A 8 13.78 -8.97 14.41
C LEU A 8 12.76 -9.69 15.31
N SER A 9 13.18 -10.78 15.98
CA SER A 9 12.30 -11.48 16.92
C SER A 9 11.87 -10.59 18.09
N LYS A 10 12.80 -9.77 18.60
CA LYS A 10 12.51 -8.79 19.66
C LYS A 10 11.57 -7.69 19.19
N LEU A 11 11.71 -7.17 17.97
CA LEU A 11 10.78 -6.19 17.40
C LEU A 11 9.35 -6.77 17.30
N LYS A 12 9.22 -8.02 16.84
CA LYS A 12 7.91 -8.70 16.77
C LYS A 12 7.19 -8.78 18.12
N LYS A 13 7.93 -8.93 19.21
CA LYS A 13 7.40 -9.03 20.59
C LYS A 13 7.11 -7.66 21.23
N ASN A 14 7.59 -6.56 20.67
CA ASN A 14 7.51 -5.21 21.24
C ASN A 14 6.72 -4.25 20.36
N LYS A 15 5.55 -4.66 19.89
CA LYS A 15 4.66 -3.82 19.08
C LYS A 15 4.22 -2.55 19.82
N ILE A 16 4.00 -1.48 19.07
CA ILE A 16 3.34 -0.25 19.53
C ILE A 16 1.83 -0.48 19.52
N SER A 17 1.14 -0.04 20.55
CA SER A 17 -0.33 -0.08 20.60
C SER A 17 -0.90 1.12 19.84
N ILE A 18 -1.44 0.91 18.65
CA ILE A 18 -1.98 1.95 17.79
C ILE A 18 -3.51 1.95 17.89
N LYS A 19 -4.10 3.10 18.22
CA LYS A 19 -5.55 3.32 18.27
C LYS A 19 -6.16 3.27 16.88
N ASN A 20 -7.48 3.11 16.85
CA ASN A 20 -8.28 3.22 15.63
C ASN A 20 -8.92 4.62 15.55
N GLU A 21 -9.28 5.04 14.33
CA GLU A 21 -10.07 6.25 14.08
C GLU A 21 -10.93 6.06 12.84
N ILE A 22 -12.06 6.77 12.80
CA ILE A 22 -12.93 6.82 11.62
C ILE A 22 -12.47 7.98 10.75
N VAL A 23 -12.31 7.72 9.45
CA VAL A 23 -11.92 8.72 8.46
C VAL A 23 -12.89 8.69 7.28
N SER A 24 -12.98 9.81 6.57
CA SER A 24 -13.65 9.85 5.25
C SER A 24 -12.86 9.04 4.23
N ILE A 25 -13.53 8.56 3.17
CA ILE A 25 -12.82 7.83 2.09
C ILE A 25 -11.75 8.71 1.41
N LYS A 26 -11.94 10.04 1.35
CA LYS A 26 -10.93 10.97 0.80
C LYS A 26 -9.62 10.96 1.61
N GLU A 27 -9.72 10.75 2.93
CA GLU A 27 -8.57 10.72 3.85
C GLU A 27 -8.02 9.30 4.07
N SER A 28 -8.63 8.31 3.41
CA SER A 28 -8.32 6.90 3.62
C SER A 28 -7.13 6.38 2.83
N LEU A 29 -6.65 7.10 1.83
CA LEU A 29 -5.48 6.71 1.04
C LEU A 29 -4.26 6.46 1.93
N ASN A 30 -3.58 5.34 1.71
CA ASN A 30 -2.43 4.89 2.51
C ASN A 30 -2.76 4.70 4.01
N ARG A 31 -4.02 4.50 4.38
CA ARG A 31 -4.43 4.09 5.73
C ARG A 31 -4.57 2.57 5.79
N VAL A 32 -4.56 2.04 6.99
CA VAL A 32 -4.65 0.59 7.24
C VAL A 32 -6.03 0.25 7.77
N SER A 33 -6.73 -0.64 7.09
CA SER A 33 -8.05 -1.11 7.56
C SER A 33 -7.92 -1.90 8.86
N THR A 34 -8.82 -1.64 9.81
CA THR A 34 -8.85 -2.36 11.10
C THR A 34 -9.74 -3.58 11.08
N LEU A 35 -10.64 -3.65 10.12
CA LEU A 35 -11.61 -4.72 9.89
C LEU A 35 -11.66 -5.05 8.41
N ASP A 36 -12.27 -6.19 8.08
CA ASP A 36 -12.68 -6.45 6.71
C ASP A 36 -13.74 -5.41 6.31
N ILE A 37 -13.56 -4.75 5.17
CA ILE A 37 -14.55 -3.84 4.60
C ILE A 37 -15.29 -4.62 3.53
N VAL A 38 -16.62 -4.63 3.65
CA VAL A 38 -17.51 -5.41 2.77
C VAL A 38 -18.46 -4.49 2.02
N SER A 39 -18.96 -4.96 0.88
CA SER A 39 -19.97 -4.23 0.11
C SER A 39 -21.30 -4.12 0.90
N PRO A 40 -21.84 -2.92 1.09
CA PRO A 40 -23.15 -2.73 1.71
C PRO A 40 -24.31 -3.06 0.78
N VAL A 41 -24.08 -3.12 -0.54
CA VAL A 41 -25.09 -3.27 -1.58
C VAL A 41 -24.62 -4.23 -2.67
N ASN A 42 -25.54 -4.66 -3.51
CA ASN A 42 -25.20 -5.28 -4.79
C ASN A 42 -24.71 -4.21 -5.79
N TYR A 43 -23.77 -4.57 -6.66
CA TYR A 43 -23.36 -3.73 -7.77
C TYR A 43 -23.22 -4.58 -9.07
N PRO A 44 -23.87 -4.19 -10.15
CA PRO A 44 -24.90 -3.14 -10.24
C PRO A 44 -26.07 -3.36 -9.27
N ALA A 45 -26.73 -2.28 -8.83
CA ALA A 45 -27.84 -2.36 -7.88
C ALA A 45 -29.07 -3.05 -8.47
N CYS A 46 -29.27 -2.91 -9.78
CA CYS A 46 -30.38 -3.52 -10.53
C CYS A 46 -29.86 -4.09 -11.85
N ASP A 47 -30.63 -4.99 -12.45
CA ASP A 47 -30.39 -5.46 -13.80
C ASP A 47 -30.37 -4.27 -14.75
N ASN A 48 -29.34 -4.16 -15.59
CA ASN A 48 -29.20 -3.07 -16.56
C ASN A 48 -28.66 -3.56 -17.89
N THR A 49 -28.86 -2.76 -18.94
CA THR A 49 -28.40 -3.14 -20.28
C THR A 49 -26.89 -2.93 -20.46
N ALA A 50 -26.24 -3.88 -21.14
CA ALA A 50 -24.84 -3.78 -21.56
C ALA A 50 -24.67 -3.01 -22.89
N PHE A 51 -25.74 -2.84 -23.70
CA PHE A 51 -25.70 -2.24 -25.01
C PHE A 51 -26.89 -1.31 -25.21
N ASP A 52 -26.76 -0.38 -26.16
CA ASP A 52 -27.90 0.36 -26.71
C ASP A 52 -28.75 -0.60 -27.55
N GLY A 53 -30.06 -0.57 -27.37
CA GLY A 53 -30.92 -1.52 -28.04
C GLY A 53 -32.35 -1.52 -27.54
N TYR A 54 -33.01 -2.66 -27.66
CA TYR A 54 -34.41 -2.82 -27.33
C TYR A 54 -34.63 -3.95 -26.36
N ALA A 55 -35.22 -3.64 -25.20
CA ALA A 55 -35.55 -4.64 -24.19
C ALA A 55 -36.90 -5.28 -24.48
N VAL A 56 -36.94 -6.60 -24.44
CA VAL A 56 -38.16 -7.39 -24.72
C VAL A 56 -38.35 -8.48 -23.67
N ASN A 57 -39.56 -9.00 -23.56
CA ASN A 57 -39.86 -10.18 -22.77
C ASN A 57 -39.56 -11.44 -23.61
N SER A 58 -38.52 -12.18 -23.28
CA SER A 58 -38.10 -13.39 -23.99
C SER A 58 -39.21 -14.43 -24.12
N LYS A 59 -40.16 -14.50 -23.14
CA LYS A 59 -41.28 -15.42 -23.18
C LYS A 59 -42.21 -15.17 -24.34
N GLU A 60 -42.37 -13.91 -24.77
CA GLU A 60 -43.21 -13.52 -25.89
C GLU A 60 -42.59 -13.82 -27.27
N THR A 61 -41.30 -14.20 -27.26
CA THR A 61 -40.59 -14.58 -28.50
C THR A 61 -40.51 -16.08 -28.73
N LYS A 62 -41.02 -16.94 -27.82
CA LYS A 62 -40.87 -18.39 -27.86
C LYS A 62 -41.40 -19.04 -29.15
N SER A 63 -42.49 -18.50 -29.72
CA SER A 63 -43.12 -19.01 -30.93
C SER A 63 -42.58 -18.39 -32.23
N LEU A 64 -41.58 -17.48 -32.12
CA LEU A 64 -41.02 -16.80 -33.28
C LEU A 64 -40.14 -17.72 -34.13
N SER A 65 -40.27 -17.58 -35.45
CA SER A 65 -39.47 -18.24 -36.46
C SER A 65 -39.49 -17.43 -37.75
N SER A 66 -38.71 -17.79 -38.75
CA SER A 66 -38.71 -17.16 -40.06
C SER A 66 -40.11 -17.13 -40.73
N LYS A 67 -40.99 -18.10 -40.37
CA LYS A 67 -42.39 -18.17 -40.81
C LYS A 67 -43.39 -17.49 -39.85
N ASN A 68 -43.01 -17.20 -38.62
CA ASN A 68 -43.88 -16.57 -37.62
C ASN A 68 -43.18 -15.32 -37.03
N ILE A 69 -43.35 -14.22 -37.70
CA ILE A 69 -42.75 -12.91 -37.40
C ILE A 69 -43.74 -12.07 -36.61
N LYS A 70 -43.26 -11.34 -35.58
CA LYS A 70 -44.09 -10.42 -34.78
C LYS A 70 -43.52 -9.00 -34.72
N LYS A 71 -44.41 -8.02 -34.67
CA LYS A 71 -44.10 -6.61 -34.41
C LYS A 71 -44.23 -6.35 -32.91
N PHE A 72 -43.24 -5.71 -32.31
CA PHE A 72 -43.26 -5.26 -30.92
C PHE A 72 -43.32 -3.74 -30.90
N LYS A 73 -44.36 -3.19 -30.23
CA LYS A 73 -44.58 -1.72 -30.18
C LYS A 73 -43.56 -1.08 -29.27
N ILE A 74 -42.88 -0.05 -29.73
CA ILE A 74 -41.99 0.79 -28.91
C ILE A 74 -42.87 1.67 -28.03
N ILE A 75 -42.79 1.52 -26.70
CA ILE A 75 -43.67 2.22 -25.75
C ILE A 75 -42.98 3.33 -24.99
N LYS A 76 -41.65 3.25 -24.86
CA LYS A 76 -40.84 4.24 -24.14
C LYS A 76 -39.39 4.10 -24.56
N THR A 77 -38.62 5.20 -24.44
CA THR A 77 -37.15 5.22 -24.46
C THR A 77 -36.65 5.50 -23.04
N ILE A 78 -35.66 4.76 -22.59
CA ILE A 78 -35.06 4.88 -21.21
C ILE A 78 -33.56 5.01 -21.36
N ALA A 79 -33.02 6.14 -20.92
CA ALA A 79 -31.58 6.35 -20.82
C ALA A 79 -31.03 5.94 -19.46
N ALA A 80 -29.69 5.86 -19.35
CA ALA A 80 -29.05 5.68 -18.05
C ALA A 80 -29.39 6.86 -17.11
N GLY A 81 -29.88 6.54 -15.91
CA GLY A 81 -30.31 7.52 -14.90
C GLY A 81 -31.81 7.88 -14.98
N ASP A 82 -32.50 7.46 -16.00
CA ASP A 82 -33.96 7.64 -16.07
C ASP A 82 -34.70 6.72 -15.10
N ASN A 83 -35.91 7.16 -14.69
CA ASN A 83 -36.79 6.31 -13.91
C ASN A 83 -37.38 5.18 -14.84
N PRO A 84 -37.03 3.91 -14.52
CA PRO A 84 -37.44 2.79 -15.38
C PRO A 84 -38.94 2.45 -15.29
N ASN A 85 -39.68 3.02 -14.34
CA ASN A 85 -41.02 2.62 -14.05
C ASN A 85 -41.99 2.92 -15.20
N ILE A 86 -42.72 1.87 -15.63
CA ILE A 86 -43.77 1.93 -16.64
C ILE A 86 -45.02 1.34 -15.99
N LYS A 87 -46.08 2.15 -15.86
CA LYS A 87 -47.33 1.75 -15.16
C LYS A 87 -48.08 0.60 -15.85
N LYS A 88 -48.08 0.56 -17.18
CA LYS A 88 -48.78 -0.46 -17.95
C LYS A 88 -47.94 -0.91 -19.14
N ILE A 89 -47.61 -2.20 -19.18
CA ILE A 89 -46.81 -2.81 -20.24
C ILE A 89 -47.71 -3.76 -21.04
N PRO A 90 -48.12 -3.39 -22.28
CA PRO A 90 -48.93 -4.24 -23.13
C PRO A 90 -48.14 -5.48 -23.60
N LYS A 91 -48.84 -6.53 -24.01
CA LYS A 91 -48.23 -7.66 -24.71
C LYS A 91 -47.60 -7.19 -26.02
N HIS A 92 -46.51 -7.85 -26.43
CA HIS A 92 -45.72 -7.52 -27.63
C HIS A 92 -45.31 -6.04 -27.70
N SER A 93 -44.85 -5.53 -26.54
CA SER A 93 -44.20 -4.22 -26.44
C SER A 93 -42.72 -4.36 -26.17
N THR A 94 -42.00 -3.29 -26.49
CA THR A 94 -40.57 -3.15 -26.24
C THR A 94 -40.26 -1.74 -25.76
N ILE A 95 -39.18 -1.58 -25.07
CA ILE A 95 -38.59 -0.29 -24.71
C ILE A 95 -37.24 -0.13 -25.40
N GLU A 96 -36.97 1.03 -25.92
CA GLU A 96 -35.62 1.42 -26.33
C GLU A 96 -34.82 1.75 -25.10
N VAL A 97 -33.57 1.23 -25.01
CA VAL A 97 -32.73 1.41 -23.85
C VAL A 97 -31.32 1.78 -24.27
N MET A 98 -30.72 2.73 -23.53
CA MET A 98 -29.34 3.12 -23.69
C MET A 98 -28.48 2.39 -22.68
N THR A 99 -27.21 2.13 -23.01
CA THR A 99 -26.24 1.43 -22.14
C THR A 99 -26.31 1.94 -20.72
N GLY A 100 -26.46 1.04 -19.75
CA GLY A 100 -26.58 1.35 -18.32
C GLY A 100 -28.02 1.65 -17.85
N ALA A 101 -29.02 1.69 -18.74
CA ALA A 101 -30.43 1.84 -18.35
C ALA A 101 -30.91 0.63 -17.56
N ILE A 102 -31.67 0.87 -16.49
CA ILE A 102 -32.25 -0.19 -15.66
C ILE A 102 -33.37 -0.89 -16.42
N ILE A 103 -33.39 -2.21 -16.34
CA ILE A 103 -34.37 -3.05 -17.00
C ILE A 103 -35.49 -3.44 -16.03
N GLN A 104 -36.71 -2.96 -16.32
CA GLN A 104 -37.88 -3.30 -15.55
C GLN A 104 -38.52 -4.62 -16.04
N LYS A 105 -38.94 -5.48 -15.13
CA LYS A 105 -39.79 -6.64 -15.47
C LYS A 105 -41.09 -6.16 -16.16
N PRO A 106 -41.61 -6.87 -17.19
CA PRO A 106 -41.24 -8.25 -17.57
C PRO A 106 -40.13 -8.36 -18.61
N PHE A 107 -39.49 -7.24 -19.01
CA PHE A 107 -38.36 -7.28 -19.94
C PHE A 107 -37.19 -8.04 -19.30
N ASP A 108 -36.61 -8.98 -20.05
CA ASP A 108 -35.57 -9.87 -19.53
C ASP A 108 -34.50 -10.27 -20.57
N THR A 109 -34.45 -9.53 -21.70
CA THR A 109 -33.42 -9.68 -22.73
C THR A 109 -33.31 -8.41 -23.56
N ILE A 110 -32.12 -8.15 -24.08
CA ILE A 110 -31.82 -6.97 -24.92
C ILE A 110 -31.47 -7.46 -26.33
N ILE A 111 -31.86 -6.69 -27.33
CA ILE A 111 -31.41 -6.85 -28.69
C ILE A 111 -30.63 -5.60 -29.06
N PRO A 112 -29.31 -5.71 -29.36
CA PRO A 112 -28.52 -4.56 -29.81
C PRO A 112 -29.13 -3.86 -30.99
N ILE A 113 -28.99 -2.53 -31.04
CA ILE A 113 -29.66 -1.68 -32.07
C ILE A 113 -29.25 -2.08 -33.49
N GLU A 114 -28.05 -2.62 -33.67
CA GLU A 114 -27.50 -3.07 -34.94
C GLU A 114 -28.23 -4.31 -35.50
N GLN A 115 -28.94 -5.06 -34.65
CA GLN A 115 -29.65 -6.29 -35.01
C GLN A 115 -31.14 -6.08 -35.21
N ILE A 116 -31.60 -4.83 -35.17
CA ILE A 116 -33.04 -4.50 -35.22
C ILE A 116 -33.52 -4.20 -36.62
N HIS A 117 -34.68 -4.76 -36.98
CA HIS A 117 -35.46 -4.34 -38.12
C HIS A 117 -36.63 -3.43 -37.68
N PHE A 118 -36.65 -2.20 -38.16
CA PHE A 118 -37.62 -1.19 -37.76
C PHE A 118 -38.83 -1.16 -38.68
N PHE A 119 -40.00 -0.79 -38.16
CA PHE A 119 -41.19 -0.57 -38.92
C PHE A 119 -41.88 0.75 -38.53
N PRO A 120 -42.27 1.62 -39.50
CA PRO A 120 -42.07 1.46 -40.97
C PRO A 120 -40.59 1.58 -41.40
N ASN A 121 -39.77 2.38 -40.74
CA ASN A 121 -38.35 2.54 -40.98
C ASN A 121 -37.66 3.11 -39.69
N LYS A 122 -36.34 3.23 -39.69
CA LYS A 122 -35.57 3.66 -38.53
C LYS A 122 -35.92 5.08 -38.06
N SER A 123 -36.12 6.03 -38.96
CA SER A 123 -36.42 7.44 -38.64
C SER A 123 -37.84 7.68 -38.11
N LYS A 124 -38.77 6.78 -38.39
CA LYS A 124 -40.17 6.84 -37.94
C LYS A 124 -40.62 5.56 -37.25
N ALA A 125 -39.69 4.91 -36.54
CA ALA A 125 -39.90 3.62 -35.91
C ALA A 125 -41.03 3.66 -34.86
N LYS A 126 -42.08 2.93 -35.10
CA LYS A 126 -43.19 2.68 -34.15
C LYS A 126 -43.11 1.25 -33.56
N TYR A 127 -42.48 0.36 -34.30
CA TYR A 127 -42.33 -1.06 -33.93
C TYR A 127 -40.95 -1.55 -34.31
N ILE A 128 -40.49 -2.59 -33.61
CA ILE A 128 -39.40 -3.45 -34.06
C ILE A 128 -39.99 -4.77 -34.55
N ILE A 129 -39.30 -5.42 -35.50
CA ILE A 129 -39.73 -6.70 -36.07
C ILE A 129 -38.80 -7.78 -35.56
N LEU A 130 -39.34 -8.82 -34.92
CA LEU A 130 -38.59 -9.95 -34.43
C LEU A 130 -38.97 -11.24 -35.18
N LYS A 131 -37.93 -11.99 -35.60
CA LYS A 131 -38.05 -13.22 -36.40
C LYS A 131 -37.56 -14.46 -35.61
N ASN A 132 -36.81 -14.29 -34.53
CA ASN A 132 -36.15 -15.39 -33.82
C ASN A 132 -36.54 -15.40 -32.34
N LYS A 133 -36.53 -16.62 -31.77
CA LYS A 133 -36.61 -16.80 -30.35
C LYS A 133 -35.35 -16.21 -29.69
N LEU A 134 -35.54 -15.45 -28.62
CA LEU A 134 -34.48 -14.84 -27.84
C LEU A 134 -34.25 -15.63 -26.55
N LYS A 135 -32.99 -15.66 -26.08
CA LYS A 135 -32.65 -16.22 -24.79
C LYS A 135 -32.88 -15.19 -23.69
N LYS A 136 -33.28 -15.65 -22.52
CA LYS A 136 -33.38 -14.82 -21.34
C LYS A 136 -31.99 -14.36 -20.88
N ASN A 137 -31.90 -13.11 -20.39
CA ASN A 137 -30.69 -12.48 -19.86
C ASN A 137 -29.58 -12.20 -20.88
N GLU A 138 -29.87 -12.25 -22.21
CA GLU A 138 -28.92 -11.81 -23.23
C GLU A 138 -28.69 -10.30 -23.09
N TYR A 139 -27.42 -9.89 -23.09
CA TYR A 139 -26.95 -8.49 -22.99
C TYR A 139 -27.47 -7.70 -21.78
N ILE A 140 -27.89 -8.40 -20.74
CA ILE A 140 -28.21 -7.82 -19.42
C ILE A 140 -27.04 -8.05 -18.48
N ARG A 141 -26.66 -7.01 -17.75
CA ARG A 141 -25.78 -7.11 -16.58
C ARG A 141 -26.65 -7.34 -15.34
N PRO A 142 -26.61 -8.54 -14.74
CA PRO A 142 -27.44 -8.82 -13.58
C PRO A 142 -27.05 -7.97 -12.37
N SER A 143 -28.03 -7.66 -11.53
CA SER A 143 -27.77 -7.11 -10.20
C SER A 143 -26.75 -7.98 -9.43
N GLY A 144 -25.73 -7.36 -8.88
CA GLY A 144 -24.69 -8.06 -8.09
C GLY A 144 -23.65 -8.80 -8.92
N SER A 145 -23.63 -8.64 -10.26
CA SER A 145 -22.68 -9.38 -11.11
C SER A 145 -21.20 -8.98 -10.93
N ASP A 146 -20.91 -7.85 -10.28
CA ASP A 146 -19.55 -7.40 -9.93
C ASP A 146 -19.31 -7.52 -8.43
N PHE A 147 -20.22 -6.96 -7.61
CA PHE A 147 -20.22 -7.15 -6.15
C PHE A 147 -21.59 -7.60 -5.67
N GLU A 148 -21.63 -8.69 -4.93
CA GLU A 148 -22.78 -9.00 -4.10
C GLU A 148 -22.67 -8.29 -2.75
N LYS A 149 -23.82 -8.03 -2.11
CA LYS A 149 -23.86 -7.51 -0.74
C LYS A 149 -23.09 -8.44 0.20
N LYS A 150 -22.15 -7.90 0.98
CA LYS A 150 -21.21 -8.58 1.90
C LYS A 150 -19.93 -9.11 1.22
N ASP A 151 -19.75 -8.98 -0.07
CA ASP A 151 -18.46 -9.28 -0.70
C ASP A 151 -17.35 -8.42 -0.11
N LYS A 152 -16.20 -9.05 0.08
CA LYS A 152 -15.05 -8.40 0.71
C LYS A 152 -14.31 -7.52 -0.30
N ILE A 153 -14.21 -6.23 0.02
CA ILE A 153 -13.48 -5.22 -0.76
C ILE A 153 -12.04 -5.09 -0.27
N VAL A 154 -11.85 -5.02 1.06
CA VAL A 154 -10.55 -4.83 1.71
C VAL A 154 -10.42 -5.76 2.90
N LYS A 155 -9.30 -6.45 3.03
CA LYS A 155 -8.99 -7.29 4.20
C LYS A 155 -8.47 -6.45 5.37
N LYS A 156 -8.75 -6.91 6.59
CA LYS A 156 -8.12 -6.35 7.81
C LYS A 156 -6.59 -6.32 7.68
N GLY A 157 -5.98 -5.17 8.01
CA GLY A 157 -4.53 -4.97 7.92
C GLY A 157 -4.02 -4.58 6.54
N GLN A 158 -4.89 -4.52 5.54
CA GLN A 158 -4.53 -4.10 4.19
C GLN A 158 -4.43 -2.57 4.09
N LEU A 159 -3.45 -2.09 3.32
CA LEU A 159 -3.35 -0.69 2.94
C LEU A 159 -4.44 -0.32 1.93
N ILE A 160 -5.08 0.81 2.15
CA ILE A 160 -6.07 1.35 1.24
C ILE A 160 -5.36 2.11 0.13
N ASN A 161 -5.61 1.72 -1.10
CA ASN A 161 -5.10 2.34 -2.31
C ASN A 161 -6.21 3.00 -3.14
N SER A 162 -5.85 3.56 -4.29
CA SER A 162 -6.79 4.27 -5.17
C SER A 162 -7.90 3.38 -5.74
N THR A 163 -7.63 2.09 -6.00
CA THR A 163 -8.65 1.15 -6.50
C THR A 163 -9.70 0.84 -5.44
N HIS A 164 -9.29 0.75 -4.17
CA HIS A 164 -10.24 0.61 -3.06
C HIS A 164 -11.12 1.85 -2.91
N ILE A 165 -10.57 3.07 -3.12
CA ILE A 165 -11.34 4.32 -3.06
C ILE A 165 -12.39 4.37 -4.17
N LEU A 166 -12.04 3.90 -5.38
CA LEU A 166 -12.99 3.73 -6.48
C LEU A 166 -14.15 2.84 -6.05
N ALA A 167 -13.85 1.63 -5.56
CA ALA A 167 -14.87 0.68 -5.10
C ALA A 167 -15.72 1.27 -3.97
N PHE A 168 -15.13 1.92 -2.96
CA PHE A 168 -15.87 2.55 -1.87
C PHE A 168 -16.88 3.57 -2.38
N LYS A 169 -16.46 4.45 -3.29
CA LYS A 169 -17.37 5.48 -3.83
C LYS A 169 -18.47 4.86 -4.67
N THR A 170 -18.16 3.88 -5.50
CA THR A 170 -19.14 3.14 -6.31
C THR A 170 -20.20 2.45 -5.45
N LEU A 171 -19.80 1.90 -4.31
CA LEU A 171 -20.67 1.14 -3.41
C LEU A 171 -21.33 1.98 -2.31
N GLY A 172 -21.14 3.33 -2.33
CA GLY A 172 -21.76 4.24 -1.36
C GLY A 172 -21.13 4.23 0.03
N ILE A 173 -19.89 3.75 0.18
CA ILE A 173 -19.15 3.80 1.45
C ILE A 173 -18.51 5.19 1.57
N GLU A 174 -18.85 5.94 2.62
CA GLU A 174 -18.35 7.31 2.83
C GLU A 174 -17.32 7.42 3.95
N LYS A 175 -17.36 6.53 4.94
CA LYS A 175 -16.46 6.52 6.10
C LYS A 175 -16.03 5.10 6.42
N ILE A 176 -14.80 4.95 6.90
CA ILE A 176 -14.22 3.65 7.27
C ILE A 176 -13.40 3.75 8.55
N LEU A 177 -13.28 2.62 9.25
CA LEU A 177 -12.48 2.48 10.46
C LEU A 177 -11.06 2.03 10.10
N VAL A 178 -10.06 2.86 10.42
CA VAL A 178 -8.66 2.63 10.09
C VAL A 178 -7.75 2.73 11.31
N LYS A 179 -6.52 2.24 11.20
CA LYS A 179 -5.48 2.51 12.20
C LYS A 179 -5.10 3.98 12.16
N LYS A 180 -4.97 4.61 13.34
CA LYS A 180 -4.38 5.94 13.45
C LYS A 180 -2.94 5.92 12.95
N LYS A 181 -2.50 6.99 12.29
CA LYS A 181 -1.09 7.12 11.90
C LYS A 181 -0.21 7.24 13.16
N PRO A 182 0.76 6.33 13.39
CA PRO A 182 1.65 6.45 14.55
C PRO A 182 2.44 7.75 14.48
N LYS A 183 2.54 8.42 15.63
CA LYS A 183 3.32 9.66 15.80
C LYS A 183 4.80 9.30 16.01
N VAL A 184 5.60 9.52 14.98
CA VAL A 184 7.04 9.25 14.97
C VAL A 184 7.80 10.56 15.00
N VAL A 185 8.60 10.78 16.03
CA VAL A 185 9.38 12.02 16.21
C VAL A 185 10.86 11.73 15.99
N PHE A 186 11.46 12.46 15.06
CA PHE A 186 12.85 12.28 14.65
C PHE A 186 13.73 13.45 15.08
N TYR A 187 14.85 13.14 15.71
CA TYR A 187 15.89 14.07 16.13
C TYR A 187 17.21 13.74 15.41
N PRO A 188 17.65 14.56 14.45
CA PRO A 188 19.03 14.47 13.94
C PRO A 188 19.98 14.91 15.05
N THR A 189 21.10 14.17 15.24
CA THR A 189 22.09 14.47 16.31
C THR A 189 23.48 14.55 15.74
N GLY A 190 24.28 15.51 16.19
CA GLY A 190 25.69 15.68 15.86
C GLY A 190 26.09 17.14 15.72
N ASN A 191 27.28 17.46 16.25
CA ASN A 191 27.87 18.79 16.15
C ASN A 191 28.26 19.15 14.69
N GLU A 192 28.54 18.14 13.89
CA GLU A 192 28.95 18.28 12.48
C GLU A 192 27.78 18.65 11.55
N LEU A 193 26.54 18.40 11.95
CA LEU A 193 25.36 18.62 11.08
C LEU A 193 25.02 20.09 10.92
N SER A 194 24.54 20.46 9.74
CA SER A 194 23.99 21.78 9.45
C SER A 194 22.87 21.72 8.41
N ASP A 195 21.85 22.57 8.62
CA ASP A 195 20.76 22.82 7.65
C ASP A 195 21.00 24.10 6.83
N ASN A 196 22.11 24.84 7.07
CA ASN A 196 22.42 26.07 6.35
C ASN A 196 22.78 25.80 4.88
N LYS A 197 22.44 26.73 3.99
CA LYS A 197 22.81 26.64 2.56
C LYS A 197 24.33 26.66 2.34
N LYS A 198 25.03 27.51 3.04
CA LYS A 198 26.50 27.57 3.05
C LYS A 198 27.02 26.96 4.35
N ILE A 199 27.90 26.00 4.25
CA ILE A 199 28.51 25.32 5.39
C ILE A 199 30.03 25.27 5.20
N PRO A 200 30.82 25.42 6.29
CA PRO A 200 32.26 25.25 6.23
C PRO A 200 32.61 23.76 6.01
N ASN A 201 33.84 23.49 5.53
CA ASN A 201 34.27 22.15 5.12
C ASN A 201 34.28 21.10 6.25
N TRP A 202 34.29 21.52 7.51
CA TRP A 202 34.20 20.64 8.68
C TRP A 202 32.78 20.32 9.13
N LYS A 203 31.77 20.84 8.43
CA LYS A 203 30.33 20.51 8.63
C LYS A 203 29.82 19.66 7.48
N ILE A 204 28.79 18.90 7.77
CA ILE A 204 28.07 18.12 6.77
C ILE A 204 26.58 18.50 6.75
N ARG A 205 25.94 18.31 5.61
CA ARG A 205 24.52 18.57 5.45
C ARG A 205 23.70 17.49 6.17
N ASN A 206 22.61 17.89 6.78
CA ASN A 206 21.66 17.01 7.47
C ASN A 206 20.82 16.19 6.46
N SER A 207 21.47 15.30 5.72
CA SER A 207 20.83 14.49 4.67
C SER A 207 19.88 13.42 5.19
N ASN A 208 20.13 12.89 6.40
CA ASN A 208 19.27 11.84 7.00
C ASN A 208 17.85 12.35 7.23
N THR A 209 17.69 13.61 7.66
CA THR A 209 16.37 14.22 7.85
C THR A 209 15.58 14.24 6.55
N ASN A 210 16.15 14.81 5.49
CA ASN A 210 15.47 14.92 4.20
C ASN A 210 15.15 13.55 3.58
N TYR A 211 16.07 12.59 3.74
CA TYR A 211 15.83 11.21 3.28
C TYR A 211 14.66 10.57 4.02
N LEU A 212 14.65 10.59 5.37
CA LEU A 212 13.61 9.94 6.15
C LEU A 212 12.25 10.64 6.01
N ASP A 213 12.24 11.97 5.95
CA ASP A 213 11.02 12.74 5.70
C ASP A 213 10.40 12.37 4.34
N SER A 214 11.21 12.39 3.28
CA SER A 214 10.77 11.98 1.94
C SER A 214 10.32 10.52 1.89
N PHE A 215 11.06 9.63 2.55
CA PHE A 215 10.74 8.19 2.60
C PHE A 215 9.39 7.93 3.25
N THR A 216 9.02 8.70 4.28
CA THR A 216 7.81 8.46 5.07
C THR A 216 6.54 9.10 4.51
N LYS A 217 6.63 9.99 3.51
CA LYS A 217 5.48 10.75 2.97
C LYS A 217 4.30 9.88 2.53
N ASN A 218 4.59 8.76 1.89
CA ASN A 218 3.55 7.84 1.38
C ASN A 218 3.25 6.68 2.34
N LEU A 219 3.82 6.69 3.54
CA LEU A 219 3.58 5.68 4.57
C LEU A 219 2.45 6.11 5.52
N PRO A 220 1.76 5.17 6.16
CA PRO A 220 0.76 5.46 7.17
C PRO A 220 1.37 5.93 8.49
N ILE A 221 2.23 6.95 8.44
CA ILE A 221 3.03 7.48 9.55
C ILE A 221 2.83 8.98 9.65
N ASN A 222 2.72 9.52 10.86
CA ASN A 222 2.83 10.95 11.14
C ASN A 222 4.28 11.23 11.58
N PHE A 223 5.14 11.58 10.61
CA PHE A 223 6.58 11.79 10.82
C PHE A 223 6.86 13.26 11.13
N ILE A 224 7.45 13.53 12.31
CA ILE A 224 7.71 14.87 12.81
C ILE A 224 9.21 15.05 12.99
N VAL A 225 9.80 15.93 12.20
CA VAL A 225 11.22 16.29 12.31
C VAL A 225 11.39 17.39 13.35
N LYS A 226 12.41 17.24 14.20
CA LYS A 226 12.83 18.22 15.21
C LYS A 226 14.17 18.87 14.81
N LYS A 227 14.53 19.95 15.51
CA LYS A 227 15.83 20.62 15.33
C LYS A 227 16.98 19.66 15.60
N ILE A 228 18.13 19.93 14.99
CA ILE A 228 19.38 19.20 15.24
C ILE A 228 19.75 19.34 16.71
N LEU A 229 20.00 18.22 17.37
CA LEU A 229 20.54 18.18 18.72
C LEU A 229 22.06 18.10 18.68
N ARG A 230 22.72 18.92 19.47
CA ARG A 230 24.18 18.92 19.61
C ARG A 230 24.64 17.92 20.65
N ASP A 231 25.89 17.48 20.56
CA ASP A 231 26.45 16.44 21.44
C ASP A 231 26.51 16.86 22.92
N ASN A 232 26.51 18.16 23.20
CA ASN A 232 26.47 18.73 24.55
C ASN A 232 25.05 19.03 25.05
N GLU A 233 24.00 18.76 24.25
CA GLU A 233 22.60 19.08 24.59
C GLU A 233 21.85 17.89 25.21
N SER A 234 22.51 17.06 26.01
CA SER A 234 21.89 15.91 26.69
C SER A 234 20.70 16.30 27.58
N ILE A 235 20.78 17.47 28.27
CA ILE A 235 19.71 18.03 29.11
C ILE A 235 18.50 18.44 28.25
N VAL A 236 18.76 19.08 27.10
CA VAL A 236 17.70 19.47 26.15
C VAL A 236 16.98 18.22 25.64
N PHE A 237 17.73 17.20 25.25
CA PHE A 237 17.15 15.95 24.77
C PHE A 237 16.32 15.25 25.86
N LYS A 238 16.78 15.27 27.12
CA LYS A 238 16.00 14.75 28.24
C LYS A 238 14.65 15.44 28.38
N LYS A 239 14.60 16.79 28.29
CA LYS A 239 13.36 17.57 28.29
C LYS A 239 12.47 17.23 27.11
N GLU A 240 13.04 17.07 25.92
CA GLU A 240 12.30 16.67 24.71
C GLU A 240 11.70 15.25 24.83
N ILE A 241 12.41 14.28 25.40
CA ILE A 241 11.84 12.97 25.72
C ILE A 241 10.64 13.08 26.65
N GLN A 242 10.73 13.88 27.71
CA GLN A 242 9.60 14.11 28.63
C GLN A 242 8.40 14.72 27.91
N LYS A 243 8.61 15.70 27.02
CA LYS A 243 7.55 16.27 26.17
C LYS A 243 6.91 15.21 25.26
N ASN A 244 7.71 14.35 24.65
CA ASN A 244 7.20 13.26 23.82
C ASN A 244 6.36 12.26 24.61
N MET A 245 6.76 11.94 25.83
CA MET A 245 5.97 11.09 26.74
C MET A 245 4.60 11.75 27.07
N LYS A 246 4.57 13.04 27.42
CA LYS A 246 3.35 13.81 27.70
C LYS A 246 2.45 13.92 26.46
N SER A 247 3.01 14.17 25.28
CA SER A 247 2.28 14.31 24.02
C SER A 247 1.91 12.98 23.37
N LYS A 248 2.12 11.87 24.08
CA LYS A 248 1.80 10.49 23.63
C LYS A 248 2.38 10.18 22.24
N SER A 249 3.67 10.50 22.03
CA SER A 249 4.38 10.03 20.84
C SER A 249 4.52 8.51 20.91
N ASP A 250 4.39 7.83 19.77
CA ASP A 250 4.45 6.37 19.68
C ASP A 250 5.90 5.89 19.55
N LEU A 251 6.71 6.66 18.82
CA LEU A 251 8.09 6.32 18.53
C LEU A 251 8.97 7.58 18.49
N VAL A 252 10.10 7.54 19.15
CA VAL A 252 11.16 8.55 19.04
C VAL A 252 12.37 7.91 18.35
N ILE A 253 12.95 8.62 17.40
CA ILE A 253 14.11 8.19 16.63
C ILE A 253 15.20 9.26 16.73
N THR A 254 16.46 8.84 16.94
CA THR A 254 17.63 9.69 16.76
C THR A 254 18.51 9.15 15.64
N SER A 255 19.28 10.01 14.97
CA SER A 255 20.27 9.63 13.98
C SER A 255 21.63 10.24 14.37
N GLY A 256 22.55 9.41 14.86
CA GLY A 256 23.82 9.78 15.49
C GLY A 256 23.83 9.55 17.00
N ALA A 257 24.95 9.81 17.66
CA ALA A 257 25.18 9.72 19.12
C ALA A 257 24.79 8.38 19.79
N VAL A 258 24.85 7.25 19.07
CA VAL A 258 24.39 5.92 19.54
C VAL A 258 25.47 4.86 19.66
N SER A 259 26.70 5.15 19.23
CA SER A 259 27.82 4.22 19.27
C SER A 259 28.42 4.16 20.71
N ALA A 260 29.69 3.90 20.83
CA ALA A 260 30.45 3.91 22.07
C ALA A 260 31.46 5.07 22.11
N GLY A 261 31.30 6.08 21.28
CA GLY A 261 32.18 7.25 21.23
C GLY A 261 32.03 8.16 22.47
N LYS A 262 33.03 8.96 22.73
CA LYS A 262 33.12 9.87 23.90
C LYS A 262 31.91 10.84 23.97
N PHE A 263 31.31 11.21 22.81
CA PHE A 263 30.21 12.14 22.70
C PHE A 263 28.82 11.47 22.54
N ASP A 264 28.76 10.14 22.59
CA ASP A 264 27.53 9.37 22.43
C ASP A 264 26.69 9.37 23.70
N PHE A 265 25.86 10.40 23.89
CA PHE A 265 25.06 10.61 25.10
C PHE A 265 23.78 9.77 25.18
N ILE A 266 23.28 9.28 24.05
CA ILE A 266 22.00 8.54 23.96
C ILE A 266 21.96 7.31 24.89
N PRO A 267 22.98 6.43 24.95
CA PRO A 267 22.95 5.28 25.84
C PRO A 267 22.83 5.66 27.35
N ASN A 268 23.41 6.79 27.75
CA ASN A 268 23.32 7.27 29.14
C ASN A 268 21.91 7.79 29.46
N ILE A 269 21.27 8.51 28.54
CA ILE A 269 19.88 8.97 28.69
C ILE A 269 18.93 7.79 28.80
N VAL A 270 19.09 6.77 27.96
CA VAL A 270 18.30 5.53 28.03
C VAL A 270 18.38 4.89 29.42
N LYS A 271 19.56 4.87 30.06
CA LYS A 271 19.73 4.39 31.45
C LYS A 271 18.99 5.28 32.44
N GLN A 272 19.13 6.61 32.35
CA GLN A 272 18.50 7.57 33.28
C GLN A 272 16.97 7.48 33.29
N PHE A 273 16.35 7.23 32.16
CA PHE A 273 14.89 7.03 32.05
C PHE A 273 14.43 5.62 32.44
N LYS A 274 15.31 4.77 32.96
CA LYS A 274 15.03 3.35 33.29
C LYS A 274 14.36 2.62 32.11
N LEU A 275 14.79 2.96 30.88
CA LEU A 275 14.28 2.32 29.67
C LEU A 275 14.67 0.85 29.67
N LYS A 276 13.73 0.00 29.33
CA LYS A 276 14.04 -1.37 28.98
C LYS A 276 14.78 -1.40 27.65
N SER A 277 16.12 -1.44 27.71
CA SER A 277 16.93 -1.70 26.51
C SER A 277 16.64 -3.10 26.00
N ILE A 278 16.08 -3.17 24.77
CA ILE A 278 15.71 -4.44 24.15
C ILE A 278 16.91 -5.04 23.43
N PHE A 279 17.65 -4.19 22.69
CA PHE A 279 18.96 -4.53 22.15
C PHE A 279 19.79 -3.27 21.88
N LYS A 280 21.11 -3.41 22.00
CA LYS A 280 22.14 -2.46 21.60
C LYS A 280 23.18 -3.20 20.79
N GLY A 281 23.41 -2.73 19.55
CA GLY A 281 24.33 -3.37 18.62
C GLY A 281 23.81 -4.69 18.02
N VAL A 282 23.83 -4.75 16.70
CA VAL A 282 23.42 -5.92 15.92
C VAL A 282 24.53 -6.29 14.93
N ASN A 283 24.75 -7.59 14.71
CA ASN A 283 25.71 -8.09 13.73
C ASN A 283 25.24 -7.88 12.29
N ILE A 284 25.15 -6.63 11.91
CA ILE A 284 24.77 -6.18 10.56
C ILE A 284 25.81 -5.22 9.99
N ARG A 285 25.81 -5.05 8.68
CA ARG A 285 26.59 -4.03 7.97
C ARG A 285 25.87 -3.59 6.71
N PRO A 286 25.60 -2.26 6.54
CA PRO A 286 25.85 -1.18 7.49
C PRO A 286 24.87 -1.21 8.67
N GLY A 287 25.11 -0.39 9.72
CA GLY A 287 24.15 -0.15 10.78
C GLY A 287 24.42 -0.82 12.13
N LYS A 288 25.63 -1.42 12.32
CA LYS A 288 26.02 -2.16 13.53
C LYS A 288 25.60 -1.53 14.87
N PRO A 289 25.75 -0.20 15.13
CA PRO A 289 25.48 0.39 16.45
C PRO A 289 23.99 0.70 16.71
N ILE A 290 23.06 0.24 15.87
CA ILE A 290 21.63 0.44 16.11
C ILE A 290 21.23 0.03 17.52
N MET A 291 20.33 0.82 18.11
CA MET A 291 19.77 0.58 19.43
C MET A 291 18.24 0.62 19.37
N PHE A 292 17.60 -0.27 20.15
CA PHE A 292 16.16 -0.27 20.37
C PHE A 292 15.84 -0.40 21.85
N ALA A 293 14.97 0.49 22.35
CA ALA A 293 14.52 0.49 23.72
C ALA A 293 13.02 0.79 23.80
N LYS A 294 12.40 0.49 24.95
CA LYS A 294 10.98 0.75 25.20
C LYS A 294 10.81 1.46 26.54
N PHE A 295 9.95 2.48 26.55
CA PHE A 295 9.53 3.19 27.77
C PHE A 295 8.38 2.45 28.45
N ASN A 296 8.19 2.70 29.75
CA ASN A 296 7.09 2.09 30.51
C ASN A 296 5.70 2.46 30.01
N ASN A 297 5.55 3.64 29.40
CA ASN A 297 4.31 4.11 28.76
C ASN A 297 4.06 3.57 27.36
N ASN A 298 4.76 2.51 26.95
CA ASN A 298 4.70 1.88 25.64
C ASN A 298 5.31 2.70 24.47
N MET A 299 5.84 3.90 24.69
CA MET A 299 6.61 4.63 23.68
C MET A 299 7.88 3.85 23.35
N CYS A 300 8.18 3.71 22.06
CA CYS A 300 9.41 3.06 21.60
C CYS A 300 10.48 4.09 21.26
N PHE A 301 11.74 3.65 21.31
CA PHE A 301 12.90 4.47 20.97
C PHE A 301 13.84 3.70 20.04
N PHE A 302 14.28 4.35 18.96
CA PHE A 302 15.38 3.89 18.12
C PHE A 302 16.52 4.89 18.11
N GLY A 303 17.74 4.41 18.34
CA GLY A 303 18.96 5.13 18.02
C GLY A 303 19.56 4.58 16.72
N LEU A 304 19.55 5.38 15.66
CA LEU A 304 20.12 5.03 14.37
C LEU A 304 21.54 5.58 14.24
N PRO A 305 22.42 4.93 13.45
CA PRO A 305 23.75 5.46 13.15
C PRO A 305 23.69 6.78 12.37
N GLY A 306 24.71 7.64 12.52
CA GLY A 306 24.80 8.93 11.81
C GLY A 306 25.06 8.79 10.30
N ASN A 307 25.85 7.78 9.86
CA ASN A 307 26.12 7.56 8.44
C ASN A 307 24.84 7.32 7.62
N PRO A 308 24.64 8.04 6.47
CA PRO A 308 23.38 8.04 5.73
C PRO A 308 22.89 6.63 5.34
N ILE A 309 23.76 5.81 4.75
CA ILE A 309 23.36 4.46 4.31
C ILE A 309 23.08 3.54 5.50
N SER A 310 23.77 3.74 6.63
CA SER A 310 23.49 3.01 7.87
C SER A 310 22.12 3.39 8.44
N SER A 311 21.80 4.67 8.46
CA SER A 311 20.50 5.19 8.91
C SER A 311 19.37 4.66 8.02
N ALA A 312 19.55 4.76 6.68
CA ALA A 312 18.59 4.24 5.71
C ALA A 312 18.32 2.73 5.88
N ALA A 313 19.38 1.91 5.96
CA ALA A 313 19.25 0.47 6.17
C ALA A 313 18.58 0.13 7.51
N CYS A 314 18.96 0.82 8.59
CA CYS A 314 18.37 0.60 9.91
C CYS A 314 16.89 1.01 9.93
N PHE A 315 16.52 2.12 9.32
CA PHE A 315 15.11 2.52 9.20
C PHE A 315 14.32 1.47 8.43
N ARG A 316 14.83 1.08 7.24
CA ARG A 316 14.19 0.12 6.35
C ARG A 316 13.98 -1.26 6.99
N PHE A 317 15.00 -1.80 7.66
CA PHE A 317 14.98 -3.20 8.13
C PHE A 317 14.65 -3.38 9.62
N PHE A 318 14.49 -2.30 10.40
CA PHE A 318 14.13 -2.39 11.82
C PHE A 318 12.96 -1.48 12.18
N VAL A 319 13.03 -0.17 11.86
CA VAL A 319 11.99 0.78 12.24
C VAL A 319 10.70 0.48 11.49
N LEU A 320 10.78 0.38 10.17
CA LEU A 320 9.61 0.13 9.32
C LEU A 320 8.91 -1.20 9.65
N PRO A 321 9.61 -2.34 9.82
CA PRO A 321 8.99 -3.58 10.28
C PRO A 321 8.30 -3.50 11.64
N LEU A 322 8.82 -2.72 12.60
CA LEU A 322 8.14 -2.48 13.88
C LEU A 322 6.80 -1.74 13.64
N ILE A 323 6.84 -0.67 12.86
CA ILE A 323 5.66 0.15 12.55
C ILE A 323 4.61 -0.69 11.81
N PHE A 324 5.00 -1.38 10.74
CA PHE A 324 4.08 -2.22 9.95
C PHE A 324 3.43 -3.29 10.79
N LYS A 325 4.24 -3.99 11.61
CA LYS A 325 3.71 -4.99 12.53
C LYS A 325 2.75 -4.42 13.58
N SER A 326 2.99 -3.16 14.02
CA SER A 326 2.11 -2.46 14.97
C SER A 326 0.79 -2.01 14.32
N LEU A 327 0.83 -1.68 13.04
CA LEU A 327 -0.35 -1.35 12.24
C LEU A 327 -1.13 -2.59 11.77
N GLY A 328 -0.52 -3.78 11.82
CA GLY A 328 -1.11 -5.01 11.30
C GLY A 328 -0.87 -5.23 9.80
N ILE A 329 0.02 -4.45 9.19
CA ILE A 329 0.41 -4.61 7.79
C ILE A 329 1.29 -5.87 7.66
N ALA A 330 1.06 -6.66 6.61
CA ALA A 330 1.96 -7.74 6.22
C ALA A 330 3.35 -7.19 5.87
N LEU A 331 4.39 -7.89 6.28
CA LEU A 331 5.75 -7.50 5.90
C LEU A 331 6.01 -7.94 4.47
N GLU A 332 6.73 -7.10 3.73
CA GLU A 332 7.16 -7.40 2.36
C GLU A 332 7.88 -8.76 2.29
N LYS A 333 7.46 -9.61 1.36
CA LYS A 333 8.17 -10.83 0.99
C LYS A 333 9.32 -10.48 0.06
N PRO A 334 10.51 -11.09 0.20
CA PRO A 334 11.63 -10.83 -0.70
C PRO A 334 11.39 -11.42 -2.09
N ILE A 335 11.88 -10.72 -3.11
CA ILE A 335 12.13 -11.32 -4.41
C ILE A 335 13.43 -12.13 -4.30
N VAL A 336 13.37 -13.40 -4.63
CA VAL A 336 14.55 -14.27 -4.66
C VAL A 336 15.19 -14.21 -6.05
N ALA A 337 16.41 -13.65 -6.11
CA ALA A 337 17.11 -13.41 -7.37
C ALA A 337 18.47 -14.12 -7.43
N LYS A 338 18.89 -14.54 -8.62
CA LYS A 338 20.23 -15.12 -8.86
C LYS A 338 21.30 -14.02 -8.81
N LEU A 339 22.35 -14.22 -8.02
CA LEU A 339 23.47 -13.29 -7.94
C LEU A 339 24.23 -13.26 -9.29
N LYS A 340 24.33 -12.07 -9.90
CA LYS A 340 24.93 -11.89 -11.23
C LYS A 340 26.43 -12.15 -11.26
N TYR A 341 27.14 -11.77 -10.19
CA TYR A 341 28.60 -11.96 -10.02
C TYR A 341 28.92 -12.50 -8.65
N LYS A 342 30.09 -13.16 -8.48
CA LYS A 342 30.56 -13.61 -7.16
C LYS A 342 30.67 -12.43 -6.19
N PHE A 343 30.33 -12.66 -4.91
CA PHE A 343 30.43 -11.66 -3.88
C PHE A 343 31.08 -12.24 -2.60
N LEU A 344 31.95 -11.46 -1.99
CA LEU A 344 32.66 -11.83 -0.76
C LEU A 344 32.28 -10.88 0.38
N LYS A 345 32.09 -11.41 1.57
CA LYS A 345 31.87 -10.64 2.79
C LYS A 345 32.44 -11.37 4.02
N ARG A 346 32.59 -10.65 5.14
CA ARG A 346 32.91 -11.30 6.41
C ARG A 346 31.75 -12.18 6.90
N LYS A 347 32.06 -13.39 7.39
CA LYS A 347 31.08 -14.42 7.79
C LYS A 347 30.11 -13.94 8.89
N ASN A 348 30.60 -13.15 9.86
CA ASN A 348 29.92 -12.83 11.11
C ASN A 348 28.86 -11.72 11.03
N PHE A 349 28.53 -11.23 9.82
CA PHE A 349 27.55 -10.15 9.64
C PHE A 349 26.50 -10.52 8.60
N THR A 350 25.24 -10.19 8.88
CA THR A 350 24.26 -9.99 7.80
C THR A 350 24.57 -8.67 7.10
N ARG A 351 24.64 -8.67 5.76
CA ARG A 351 24.90 -7.45 4.98
C ARG A 351 23.66 -7.04 4.20
N PHE A 352 23.35 -5.75 4.31
CA PHE A 352 22.40 -5.06 3.44
C PHE A 352 23.19 -4.40 2.32
N ILE A 353 22.98 -4.86 1.11
CA ILE A 353 23.77 -4.53 -0.07
C ILE A 353 22.94 -3.71 -1.03
N LYS A 354 23.47 -2.56 -1.44
CA LYS A 354 22.90 -1.73 -2.50
C LYS A 354 23.12 -2.39 -3.85
N GLY A 355 22.04 -2.67 -4.57
CA GLY A 355 22.13 -3.39 -5.82
C GLY A 355 21.04 -3.05 -6.82
N LYS A 356 21.15 -3.66 -7.98
CA LYS A 356 20.13 -3.64 -9.01
C LYS A 356 19.48 -5.01 -9.12
N LEU A 357 18.20 -5.05 -8.93
CA LEU A 357 17.35 -6.18 -9.31
C LEU A 357 16.93 -5.98 -10.76
N ILE A 358 17.23 -6.95 -11.61
CA ILE A 358 17.04 -6.90 -13.05
C ILE A 358 16.29 -8.16 -13.46
N PHE A 359 15.28 -8.03 -14.30
CA PHE A 359 14.62 -9.16 -14.94
C PHE A 359 15.22 -9.35 -16.32
N THR A 360 15.68 -10.56 -16.60
CA THR A 360 16.22 -10.94 -17.92
C THR A 360 15.07 -11.06 -18.94
N LYS A 361 15.42 -11.11 -20.24
CA LYS A 361 14.42 -11.35 -21.31
C LYS A 361 13.65 -12.67 -21.13
N LYS A 362 14.20 -13.63 -20.39
CA LYS A 362 13.57 -14.93 -20.07
C LYS A 362 12.72 -14.90 -18.78
N GLY A 363 12.59 -13.73 -18.12
CA GLY A 363 11.85 -13.57 -16.88
C GLY A 363 12.64 -13.92 -15.60
N ASP A 364 13.88 -14.38 -15.69
CA ASP A 364 14.70 -14.66 -14.51
C ASP A 364 15.07 -13.36 -13.77
N ALA A 365 14.97 -13.39 -12.44
CA ALA A 365 15.43 -12.31 -11.59
C ALA A 365 16.93 -12.43 -11.30
N GLU A 366 17.69 -11.40 -11.58
CA GLU A 366 19.13 -11.28 -11.28
C GLU A 366 19.40 -10.11 -10.35
N PHE A 367 20.32 -10.30 -9.41
CA PHE A 367 20.78 -9.24 -8.51
C PHE A 367 22.24 -8.89 -8.77
N GLU A 368 22.49 -7.63 -9.12
CA GLU A 368 23.81 -7.07 -9.34
C GLU A 368 24.22 -6.22 -8.15
N VAL A 369 25.35 -6.60 -7.50
CA VAL A 369 25.94 -5.82 -6.42
C VAL A 369 26.65 -4.60 -6.99
N LEU A 370 26.24 -3.40 -6.62
CA LEU A 370 26.89 -2.17 -7.07
C LEU A 370 28.24 -1.95 -6.35
N LYS A 371 29.19 -1.31 -7.03
CA LYS A 371 30.45 -0.83 -6.41
C LYS A 371 30.14 0.24 -5.36
N GLY A 372 30.99 0.38 -4.32
CA GLY A 372 30.82 1.43 -3.30
C GLY A 372 29.83 1.08 -2.21
N GLN A 373 30.02 -0.06 -1.53
CA GLN A 373 29.17 -0.56 -0.46
C GLN A 373 29.38 0.08 0.93
N ASP A 374 30.30 1.04 1.04
CA ASP A 374 30.56 1.73 2.31
C ASP A 374 29.38 2.58 2.77
N SER A 375 29.26 2.77 4.08
CA SER A 375 28.10 3.42 4.71
C SER A 375 27.98 4.94 4.45
N TYR A 376 29.06 5.57 3.99
CA TYR A 376 29.09 6.97 3.57
C TYR A 376 28.92 7.18 2.04
N LYS A 377 29.06 6.11 1.24
CA LYS A 377 28.97 6.19 -0.22
C LYS A 377 27.50 6.21 -0.69
N ILE A 378 26.97 7.39 -0.91
CA ILE A 378 25.59 7.60 -1.37
C ILE A 378 25.40 7.37 -2.87
N GLY A 379 26.45 7.59 -3.71
CA GLY A 379 26.35 7.47 -5.16
C GLY A 379 25.95 6.09 -5.66
N SER A 380 26.31 5.02 -4.97
CA SER A 380 25.80 3.67 -5.28
C SER A 380 24.33 3.48 -4.82
N PHE A 381 23.89 4.20 -3.81
CA PHE A 381 22.51 4.12 -3.34
C PHE A 381 21.54 4.80 -4.32
N THR A 382 21.93 5.94 -4.89
CA THR A 382 21.10 6.62 -5.92
C THR A 382 20.97 5.82 -7.22
N LYS A 383 21.88 4.88 -7.48
CA LYS A 383 21.87 3.98 -8.65
C LYS A 383 21.20 2.62 -8.35
N SER A 384 20.88 2.32 -7.09
CA SER A 384 20.23 1.07 -6.69
C SER A 384 18.71 1.14 -6.86
N ASN A 385 18.09 0.01 -7.10
CA ASN A 385 16.63 -0.15 -7.05
C ASN A 385 16.18 -1.19 -6.01
N ALA A 386 17.14 -1.90 -5.38
CA ALA A 386 16.85 -2.90 -4.37
C ALA A 386 17.95 -3.02 -3.32
N TRP A 387 17.58 -3.53 -2.15
CA TRP A 387 18.46 -4.03 -1.12
C TRP A 387 18.60 -5.54 -1.23
N GLY A 388 19.83 -6.05 -1.43
CA GLY A 388 20.11 -7.48 -1.27
C GLY A 388 20.46 -7.81 0.18
N VAL A 389 19.88 -8.87 0.74
CA VAL A 389 20.16 -9.32 2.11
C VAL A 389 21.03 -10.57 2.07
N PHE A 390 22.29 -10.42 2.49
CA PHE A 390 23.28 -11.48 2.53
C PHE A 390 23.45 -11.93 4.00
N LYS A 391 22.85 -13.06 4.35
CA LYS A 391 22.79 -13.59 5.71
C LYS A 391 24.18 -13.86 6.30
N ASP A 392 24.31 -13.80 7.62
CA ASP A 392 25.48 -14.28 8.36
C ASP A 392 25.69 -15.79 8.17
N GLY A 393 26.83 -16.30 8.62
CA GLY A 393 27.20 -17.71 8.45
C GLY A 393 27.89 -18.03 7.10
N VAL A 394 27.73 -17.21 6.05
CA VAL A 394 28.32 -17.38 4.74
C VAL A 394 29.25 -16.22 4.40
N SER A 395 30.45 -16.50 3.87
CA SER A 395 31.43 -15.47 3.47
C SER A 395 31.62 -15.39 1.95
N LYS A 396 31.36 -16.45 1.21
CA LYS A 396 31.56 -16.54 -0.24
C LYS A 396 30.24 -16.88 -0.92
N PHE A 397 29.77 -16.03 -1.81
CA PHE A 397 28.59 -16.23 -2.63
C PHE A 397 29.05 -16.40 -4.09
N LYS A 398 28.81 -17.56 -4.70
CA LYS A 398 29.13 -17.82 -6.11
C LYS A 398 28.14 -17.08 -7.01
N LYS A 399 28.50 -16.82 -8.27
CA LYS A 399 27.56 -16.45 -9.33
C LYS A 399 26.40 -17.47 -9.36
N GLY A 400 25.17 -17.01 -9.53
CA GLY A 400 23.96 -17.84 -9.53
C GLY A 400 23.41 -18.21 -8.14
N THR A 401 24.13 -17.88 -7.02
CA THR A 401 23.57 -18.08 -5.68
C THR A 401 22.31 -17.24 -5.51
N TYR A 402 21.26 -17.83 -4.97
CA TYR A 402 20.01 -17.10 -4.67
C TYR A 402 20.18 -16.17 -3.47
N VAL A 403 19.72 -14.93 -3.62
CA VAL A 403 19.74 -13.88 -2.59
C VAL A 403 18.37 -13.25 -2.45
N GLU A 404 18.02 -12.85 -1.22
CA GLU A 404 16.78 -12.16 -0.92
C GLU A 404 16.92 -10.68 -1.28
N CYS A 405 16.07 -10.17 -2.13
CA CYS A 405 16.02 -8.79 -2.57
C CYS A 405 14.75 -8.10 -2.05
N TYR A 406 14.89 -6.90 -1.53
CA TYR A 406 13.81 -6.11 -0.97
C TYR A 406 13.73 -4.75 -1.67
N SER A 407 12.54 -4.18 -1.79
CA SER A 407 12.35 -2.83 -2.33
C SER A 407 13.09 -1.77 -1.50
N LEU A 408 13.40 -0.63 -2.08
CA LEU A 408 13.96 0.50 -1.32
C LEU A 408 12.91 1.12 -0.40
N SER A 409 11.65 1.18 -0.83
CA SER A 409 10.54 1.82 -0.12
C SER A 409 9.98 1.02 1.05
N GLY A 410 10.11 -0.30 1.04
CA GLY A 410 9.50 -1.17 2.05
C GLY A 410 8.04 -1.53 1.80
N ILE A 411 7.44 -0.97 0.77
CA ILE A 411 6.14 -1.37 0.25
C ILE A 411 6.35 -1.82 -1.20
N ASN A 412 5.96 -3.03 -1.47
CA ASN A 412 5.82 -3.55 -2.81
C ASN A 412 4.43 -4.18 -2.89
N GLU A 413 3.50 -3.50 -3.54
CA GLU A 413 2.10 -3.95 -3.62
C GLU A 413 1.96 -5.32 -4.28
N LEU A 414 2.88 -5.69 -5.16
CA LEU A 414 2.92 -7.01 -5.81
C LEU A 414 3.32 -8.14 -4.85
N LEU A 415 3.84 -7.85 -3.66
CA LEU A 415 4.45 -8.81 -2.74
C LEU A 415 3.86 -8.76 -1.32
N LEU A 416 2.71 -8.11 -1.13
CA LEU A 416 2.07 -7.92 0.17
C LEU A 416 1.06 -9.03 0.56
N ASP A 417 0.87 -10.03 -0.25
CA ASP A 417 -0.08 -11.14 0.04
C ASP A 417 0.50 -12.21 0.96
#